data_f6370ada3b05e9cfb0d5643bffcc7798
#
_entry.id   f6370ada3b05e9cfb0d5643bffcc7798
#
_cell.length_a   1.000
_cell.length_b   1.000
_cell.length_c   1.000
_cell.angle_alpha   90.00
_cell.angle_beta   90.00
_cell.angle_gamma   90.00
#
_symmetry.space_group_name_H-M   'P 1'
#
loop_
_entity.id
_entity.type
_entity.pdbx_description
1 polymer ?
#
loop_
_entity_poly.entity_id
_entity_poly.type
_entity_poly.pdbx_seq_one_letter_code
_entity_poly.pdbx_strand_id
1 'polypeptide(L)'
;FVQSKGLTNLVTRFKKGKGIKRNESKKTGEDIHLIHTDRTLHNYAGSWSRFASFVASITTAEDLEALEKSNNIEGWIDLVNQYLEHCKKLGLSAPTQSTYKAALAKVLGVPSTAFIATDIRYRADKKNNRLKSNDDRMSEETNNRWFSIVSATGLRKNELKAITGDSLHQREDGRYYLKIIGKKHKSKGARDRWIPIITRDKKELERLVEEFKLAGKKRVFQVP
;
A
#
# COMPACT_ATOMS: atom_id res chain seq x y z
N PHE A 1 21.90 9.56 -15.66
CA PHE A 1 22.60 10.17 -14.51
C PHE A 1 21.60 10.51 -13.37
N VAL A 2 20.64 11.42 -13.58
CA VAL A 2 19.59 11.78 -12.58
C VAL A 2 18.89 10.56 -11.99
N GLN A 3 18.55 9.59 -12.83
CA GLN A 3 17.86 8.37 -12.40
C GLN A 3 18.70 7.56 -11.40
N SER A 4 19.99 7.38 -11.66
CA SER A 4 20.87 6.58 -10.80
C SER A 4 21.10 7.23 -9.43
N LYS A 5 21.30 8.54 -9.38
CA LYS A 5 21.54 9.29 -8.15
C LYS A 5 20.34 9.25 -7.21
N GLY A 6 19.13 9.47 -7.73
CA GLY A 6 17.93 9.39 -6.90
C GLY A 6 17.65 7.98 -6.39
N LEU A 7 17.92 6.94 -7.19
CA LEU A 7 17.82 5.55 -6.73
C LEU A 7 18.83 5.25 -5.62
N THR A 8 20.07 5.73 -5.74
CA THR A 8 21.12 5.60 -4.72
C THR A 8 20.67 6.27 -3.40
N ASN A 9 20.08 7.46 -3.47
CA ASN A 9 19.52 8.14 -2.30
C ASN A 9 18.41 7.34 -1.63
N LEU A 10 17.48 6.79 -2.40
CA LEU A 10 16.40 5.97 -1.88
C LEU A 10 16.92 4.70 -1.19
N VAL A 11 17.88 4.01 -1.81
CA VAL A 11 18.51 2.81 -1.23
C VAL A 11 19.25 3.14 0.06
N THR A 12 19.99 4.24 0.10
CA THR A 12 20.70 4.69 1.32
C THR A 12 19.71 4.99 2.45
N ARG A 13 18.58 5.67 2.16
CA ARG A 13 17.53 5.95 3.13
C ARG A 13 16.80 4.69 3.60
N PHE A 14 16.67 3.71 2.72
CA PHE A 14 16.13 2.40 3.08
C PHE A 14 17.08 1.63 4.00
N LYS A 15 18.36 1.56 3.67
CA LYS A 15 19.37 0.90 4.53
C LYS A 15 19.38 1.50 5.93
N LYS A 16 19.31 2.83 6.06
CA LYS A 16 19.22 3.55 7.34
C LYS A 16 17.92 3.29 8.09
N GLY A 17 16.79 3.16 7.38
CA GLY A 17 15.46 2.98 7.98
C GLY A 17 15.07 1.53 8.27
N LYS A 18 15.83 0.56 7.72
CA LYS A 18 15.53 -0.87 7.89
C LYS A 18 15.67 -1.27 9.37
N GLY A 19 14.60 -1.84 9.92
CA GLY A 19 14.56 -2.25 11.33
C GLY A 19 14.12 -1.15 12.31
N ILE A 20 14.13 0.11 11.91
CA ILE A 20 13.61 1.21 12.74
C ILE A 20 12.09 1.27 12.61
N LYS A 21 11.39 1.40 13.75
CA LYS A 21 9.93 1.57 13.72
C LYS A 21 9.58 2.98 13.27
N ARG A 22 8.67 3.08 12.30
CA ARG A 22 8.24 4.36 11.75
C ARG A 22 7.72 5.34 12.82
N ASN A 23 7.08 4.85 13.87
CA ASN A 23 6.58 5.71 14.94
C ASN A 23 7.71 6.29 15.81
N GLU A 24 8.84 5.63 15.90
CA GLU A 24 10.04 6.11 16.60
C GLU A 24 10.70 7.21 15.76
N SER A 25 10.94 6.97 14.48
CA SER A 25 11.52 7.99 13.59
C SER A 25 10.65 9.24 13.41
N LYS A 26 9.32 9.10 13.51
CA LYS A 26 8.43 10.26 13.52
C LYS A 26 8.58 11.12 14.77
N LYS A 27 8.82 10.52 15.93
CA LYS A 27 9.02 11.26 17.19
C LYS A 27 10.32 12.05 17.19
N THR A 28 11.36 11.55 16.51
CA THR A 28 12.67 12.22 16.37
C THR A 28 12.75 13.17 15.19
N GLY A 29 11.71 13.24 14.34
CA GLY A 29 11.73 14.03 13.09
C GLY A 29 12.52 13.39 11.95
N GLU A 30 13.18 12.25 12.17
CA GLU A 30 14.01 11.57 11.17
C GLU A 30 13.21 10.84 10.10
N ASP A 31 11.88 10.71 10.27
CA ASP A 31 11.02 10.00 9.29
C ASP A 31 11.15 10.58 7.88
N ILE A 32 11.49 11.87 7.74
CA ILE A 32 11.74 12.53 6.45
C ILE A 32 12.88 11.85 5.70
N HIS A 33 13.88 11.34 6.40
CA HIS A 33 15.10 10.78 5.83
C HIS A 33 15.10 9.26 5.73
N LEU A 34 14.07 8.56 6.23
CA LEU A 34 14.08 7.10 6.35
C LEU A 34 12.99 6.43 5.48
N ILE A 35 13.32 5.25 4.95
CA ILE A 35 12.37 4.35 4.28
C ILE A 35 12.38 3.02 5.04
N HIS A 36 11.23 2.56 5.52
CA HIS A 36 11.12 1.47 6.47
C HIS A 36 10.77 0.10 5.86
N THR A 37 10.32 0.05 4.60
CA THR A 37 9.87 -1.20 3.97
C THR A 37 10.32 -1.30 2.51
N ASP A 38 10.64 -2.53 2.06
CA ASP A 38 10.99 -2.81 0.66
C ASP A 38 9.91 -2.36 -0.30
N ARG A 39 8.64 -2.56 0.03
CA ARG A 39 7.51 -2.12 -0.80
C ARG A 39 7.49 -0.60 -0.99
N THR A 40 7.81 0.16 0.05
CA THR A 40 7.88 1.62 -0.05
C THR A 40 9.05 2.03 -0.92
N LEU A 41 10.22 1.40 -0.76
CA LEU A 41 11.38 1.63 -1.62
C LEU A 41 11.02 1.38 -3.09
N HIS A 42 10.42 0.24 -3.41
CA HIS A 42 10.04 -0.12 -4.78
C HIS A 42 9.05 0.89 -5.39
N ASN A 43 8.02 1.28 -4.65
CA ASN A 43 7.05 2.28 -5.11
C ASN A 43 7.70 3.65 -5.35
N TYR A 44 8.62 4.06 -4.48
CA TYR A 44 9.31 5.34 -4.61
C TYR A 44 10.33 5.34 -5.75
N ALA A 45 11.01 4.21 -5.98
CA ALA A 45 11.88 4.04 -7.14
C ALA A 45 11.10 4.20 -8.46
N GLY A 46 9.93 3.58 -8.58
CA GLY A 46 9.06 3.75 -9.74
C GLY A 46 8.56 5.19 -9.92
N SER A 47 8.26 5.89 -8.82
CA SER A 47 7.85 7.29 -8.85
C SER A 47 9.01 8.19 -9.30
N TRP A 48 10.20 7.93 -8.78
CA TRP A 48 11.42 8.65 -9.18
C TRP A 48 11.76 8.44 -10.65
N SER A 49 11.67 7.21 -11.17
CA SER A 49 11.94 6.93 -12.58
C SER A 49 11.02 7.72 -13.52
N ARG A 50 9.73 7.84 -13.18
CA ARG A 50 8.79 8.66 -13.97
C ARG A 50 9.14 10.14 -13.94
N PHE A 51 9.50 10.65 -12.78
CA PHE A 51 9.98 12.03 -12.64
C PHE A 51 11.25 12.26 -13.45
N ALA A 52 12.24 11.36 -13.37
CA ALA A 52 13.48 11.48 -14.14
C ALA A 52 13.23 11.47 -15.66
N SER A 53 12.28 10.65 -16.14
CA SER A 53 11.87 10.68 -17.55
C SER A 53 11.21 12.00 -17.95
N PHE A 54 10.37 12.58 -17.08
CA PHE A 54 9.77 13.89 -17.31
C PHE A 54 10.84 14.98 -17.38
N VAL A 55 11.74 15.03 -16.42
CA VAL A 55 12.84 16.02 -16.39
C VAL A 55 13.70 15.91 -17.65
N ALA A 56 14.04 14.70 -18.09
CA ALA A 56 14.80 14.48 -19.31
C ALA A 56 14.07 14.94 -20.58
N SER A 57 12.74 15.07 -20.54
CA SER A 57 11.95 15.58 -21.68
C SER A 57 11.85 17.09 -21.75
N ILE A 58 12.17 17.82 -20.67
CA ILE A 58 12.00 19.28 -20.59
C ILE A 58 13.29 20.05 -20.30
N THR A 59 14.39 19.35 -20.00
CA THR A 59 15.63 19.96 -19.52
C THR A 59 16.83 19.40 -20.31
N THR A 60 17.80 20.21 -20.63
CA THR A 60 19.05 19.75 -21.28
C THR A 60 19.95 19.01 -20.26
N ALA A 61 20.89 18.21 -20.77
CA ALA A 61 21.89 17.55 -19.93
C ALA A 61 22.79 18.55 -19.20
N GLU A 62 23.12 19.67 -19.86
CA GLU A 62 23.95 20.74 -19.34
C GLU A 62 23.29 21.46 -18.17
N ASP A 63 22.01 21.81 -18.31
CA ASP A 63 21.21 22.43 -17.22
C ASP A 63 21.07 21.53 -16.01
N LEU A 64 20.87 20.21 -16.21
CA LEU A 64 20.82 19.24 -15.14
C LEU A 64 22.15 19.11 -14.40
N GLU A 65 23.25 19.11 -15.14
CA GLU A 65 24.59 19.09 -14.56
C GLU A 65 24.88 20.36 -13.75
N ALA A 66 24.51 21.53 -14.28
CA ALA A 66 24.61 22.78 -13.57
C ALA A 66 23.80 22.83 -12.29
N LEU A 67 22.54 22.34 -12.33
CA LEU A 67 21.64 22.22 -11.17
C LEU A 67 22.24 21.31 -10.09
N GLU A 68 22.86 20.21 -10.49
CA GLU A 68 23.50 19.29 -9.56
C GLU A 68 24.78 19.86 -8.94
N LYS A 69 25.64 20.48 -9.76
CA LYS A 69 26.89 21.07 -9.29
C LYS A 69 26.64 22.24 -8.32
N SER A 70 25.59 23.02 -8.56
CA SER A 70 25.20 24.14 -7.68
C SER A 70 24.58 23.71 -6.37
N ASN A 71 24.26 22.42 -6.21
CA ASN A 71 23.49 21.87 -5.07
C ASN A 71 22.20 22.66 -4.79
N ASN A 72 21.59 23.22 -5.85
CA ASN A 72 20.42 24.08 -5.78
C ASN A 72 19.15 23.29 -5.51
N ILE A 73 18.76 23.19 -4.25
CA ILE A 73 17.56 22.48 -3.82
C ILE A 73 16.28 23.16 -4.33
N GLU A 74 16.27 24.48 -4.49
CA GLU A 74 15.11 25.24 -4.97
C GLU A 74 14.81 24.90 -6.43
N GLY A 75 15.83 24.81 -7.28
CA GLY A 75 15.67 24.36 -8.66
C GLY A 75 15.10 22.94 -8.77
N TRP A 76 15.49 22.05 -7.88
CA TRP A 76 14.87 20.71 -7.80
C TRP A 76 13.41 20.77 -7.34
N ILE A 77 13.07 21.65 -6.40
CA ILE A 77 11.69 21.86 -5.95
C ILE A 77 10.83 22.38 -7.11
N ASP A 78 11.34 23.30 -7.91
CA ASP A 78 10.63 23.84 -9.08
C ASP A 78 10.37 22.77 -10.14
N LEU A 79 11.35 21.92 -10.45
CA LEU A 79 11.16 20.78 -11.35
C LEU A 79 10.11 19.79 -10.82
N VAL A 80 10.10 19.54 -9.52
CA VAL A 80 9.06 18.69 -8.90
C VAL A 80 7.68 19.34 -9.01
N ASN A 81 7.57 20.64 -8.79
CA ASN A 81 6.30 21.36 -8.92
C ASN A 81 5.79 21.32 -10.37
N GLN A 82 6.65 21.53 -11.36
CA GLN A 82 6.30 21.37 -12.78
C GLN A 82 5.80 19.95 -13.09
N TYR A 83 6.47 18.93 -12.54
CA TYR A 83 6.03 17.54 -12.69
C TYR A 83 4.66 17.27 -12.04
N LEU A 84 4.41 17.81 -10.86
CA LEU A 84 3.11 17.65 -10.19
C LEU A 84 1.99 18.36 -10.97
N GLU A 85 2.25 19.54 -11.55
CA GLU A 85 1.30 20.20 -12.45
C GLU A 85 1.08 19.38 -13.73
N HIS A 86 2.13 18.81 -14.30
CA HIS A 86 1.99 17.88 -15.43
C HIS A 86 1.11 16.67 -15.06
N CYS A 87 1.30 16.09 -13.88
CA CYS A 87 0.46 15.00 -13.38
C CYS A 87 -1.01 15.40 -13.25
N LYS A 88 -1.31 16.63 -12.83
CA LYS A 88 -2.68 17.16 -12.78
C LYS A 88 -3.28 17.30 -14.17
N LYS A 89 -2.52 17.89 -15.11
CA LYS A 89 -2.94 18.05 -16.52
C LYS A 89 -3.25 16.70 -17.19
N LEU A 90 -2.51 15.64 -16.83
CA LEU A 90 -2.76 14.27 -17.27
C LEU A 90 -3.96 13.61 -16.57
N GLY A 91 -4.64 14.28 -15.66
CA GLY A 91 -5.79 13.74 -14.92
C GLY A 91 -5.42 12.61 -13.95
N LEU A 92 -4.17 12.54 -13.47
CA LEU A 92 -3.80 11.53 -12.48
C LEU A 92 -4.54 11.74 -11.17
N SER A 93 -4.98 10.65 -10.56
CA SER A 93 -5.76 10.72 -9.32
C SER A 93 -4.99 11.38 -8.18
N ALA A 94 -5.69 12.12 -7.31
CA ALA A 94 -5.10 12.77 -6.13
C ALA A 94 -4.25 11.82 -5.25
N PRO A 95 -4.63 10.54 -5.00
CA PRO A 95 -3.75 9.59 -4.31
C PRO A 95 -2.44 9.29 -5.05
N THR A 96 -2.47 9.24 -6.40
CA THR A 96 -1.28 9.03 -7.21
C THR A 96 -0.33 10.21 -7.11
N GLN A 97 -0.86 11.44 -7.27
CA GLN A 97 -0.11 12.69 -7.09
C GLN A 97 0.53 12.76 -5.69
N SER A 98 -0.23 12.43 -4.64
CA SER A 98 0.26 12.40 -3.26
C SER A 98 1.39 11.36 -3.06
N THR A 99 1.31 10.21 -3.73
CA THR A 99 2.37 9.19 -3.68
C THR A 99 3.65 9.69 -4.36
N TYR A 100 3.53 10.33 -5.53
CA TYR A 100 4.68 10.91 -6.23
C TYR A 100 5.32 12.03 -5.41
N LYS A 101 4.52 12.95 -4.88
CA LYS A 101 4.96 14.01 -4.00
C LYS A 101 5.75 13.46 -2.79
N ALA A 102 5.23 12.44 -2.12
CA ALA A 102 5.91 11.81 -0.99
C ALA A 102 7.23 11.11 -1.38
N ALA A 103 7.26 10.48 -2.55
CA ALA A 103 8.47 9.82 -3.06
C ALA A 103 9.58 10.84 -3.37
N LEU A 104 9.24 11.92 -4.07
CA LEU A 104 10.18 12.98 -4.45
C LEU A 104 10.69 13.73 -3.22
N ALA A 105 9.84 14.00 -2.23
CA ALA A 105 10.24 14.52 -0.95
C ALA A 105 11.31 13.65 -0.26
N LYS A 106 11.13 12.32 -0.31
CA LYS A 106 12.12 11.37 0.24
C LYS A 106 13.43 11.38 -0.55
N VAL A 107 13.41 11.50 -1.87
CA VAL A 107 14.65 11.57 -2.66
C VAL A 107 15.43 12.84 -2.33
N LEU A 108 14.76 13.98 -2.34
CA LEU A 108 15.39 15.28 -2.12
C LEU A 108 15.72 15.54 -0.64
N GLY A 109 15.09 14.84 0.29
CA GLY A 109 15.30 15.03 1.73
C GLY A 109 14.62 16.27 2.29
N VAL A 110 13.56 16.71 1.64
CA VAL A 110 12.75 17.86 2.04
C VAL A 110 11.38 17.40 2.56
N PRO A 111 10.70 18.21 3.39
CA PRO A 111 9.32 17.91 3.76
C PRO A 111 8.41 18.00 2.53
N SER A 112 7.38 17.17 2.46
CA SER A 112 6.45 17.20 1.32
C SER A 112 5.67 18.52 1.21
N THR A 113 5.62 19.31 2.26
CA THR A 113 5.04 20.67 2.27
C THR A 113 5.83 21.68 1.45
N ALA A 114 7.09 21.39 1.10
CA ALA A 114 7.89 22.22 0.20
C ALA A 114 7.34 22.27 -1.23
N PHE A 115 6.48 21.33 -1.61
CA PHE A 115 5.90 21.24 -2.96
C PHE A 115 4.45 21.72 -2.99
N ILE A 116 3.99 22.09 -4.19
CA ILE A 116 2.60 22.47 -4.43
C ILE A 116 1.60 21.44 -3.88
N ALA A 117 0.39 21.90 -3.56
CA ALA A 117 -0.69 21.04 -3.13
C ALA A 117 -1.12 20.09 -4.27
N THR A 118 -1.41 18.84 -3.91
CA THR A 118 -2.06 17.89 -4.80
C THR A 118 -3.56 18.15 -4.85
N ASP A 119 -4.25 17.55 -5.83
CA ASP A 119 -5.70 17.64 -5.90
C ASP A 119 -6.36 17.08 -4.64
N ILE A 120 -7.56 17.62 -4.33
CA ILE A 120 -8.33 17.16 -3.20
C ILE A 120 -8.94 15.79 -3.53
N ARG A 121 -8.83 14.87 -2.59
CA ARG A 121 -9.42 13.55 -2.72
C ARG A 121 -10.87 13.57 -2.27
N TYR A 122 -11.79 13.52 -3.20
CA TYR A 122 -13.22 13.37 -2.90
C TYR A 122 -13.59 11.90 -2.68
N ARG A 123 -14.54 11.66 -1.77
CA ARG A 123 -15.01 10.31 -1.46
C ARG A 123 -15.73 9.66 -2.66
N ALA A 124 -16.35 10.48 -3.51
CA ALA A 124 -17.01 10.06 -4.74
C ALA A 124 -16.03 9.45 -5.76
N ASP A 125 -14.80 9.96 -5.84
CA ASP A 125 -13.78 9.49 -6.80
C ASP A 125 -13.34 8.05 -6.54
N LYS A 126 -13.60 7.51 -5.34
CA LYS A 126 -13.28 6.12 -4.99
C LYS A 126 -14.15 5.09 -5.70
N LYS A 127 -15.33 5.47 -6.17
CA LYS A 127 -16.29 4.51 -6.76
C LYS A 127 -15.87 4.04 -8.15
N ASN A 128 -15.17 4.86 -8.90
CA ASN A 128 -14.90 4.61 -10.31
C ASN A 128 -13.64 3.73 -10.56
N ASN A 129 -12.74 3.61 -9.59
CA ASN A 129 -11.49 2.86 -9.75
C ASN A 129 -11.62 1.36 -9.45
N ARG A 130 -12.81 0.86 -9.18
CA ARG A 130 -13.12 -0.56 -9.08
C ARG A 130 -13.90 -1.03 -10.30
N LEU A 131 -13.43 -0.68 -11.49
CA LEU A 131 -13.83 -1.40 -12.69
C LEU A 131 -13.56 -2.89 -12.46
N LYS A 132 -14.56 -3.71 -12.77
CA LYS A 132 -14.48 -5.17 -12.68
C LYS A 132 -13.15 -5.59 -13.29
N SER A 133 -12.27 -6.15 -12.51
CA SER A 133 -11.15 -6.88 -13.08
C SER A 133 -11.78 -8.07 -13.77
N ASN A 134 -11.63 -8.14 -15.07
CA ASN A 134 -11.92 -9.35 -15.85
C ASN A 134 -10.86 -10.41 -15.48
N ASP A 135 -10.81 -10.77 -14.21
CA ASP A 135 -9.87 -11.75 -13.70
C ASP A 135 -10.52 -13.13 -13.83
N ASP A 136 -10.46 -13.68 -15.04
CA ASP A 136 -10.96 -15.02 -15.38
C ASP A 136 -10.22 -16.15 -14.66
N ARG A 137 -9.25 -15.81 -13.81
CA ARG A 137 -8.47 -16.78 -13.02
C ARG A 137 -9.24 -17.42 -11.87
N MET A 138 -10.44 -16.94 -11.57
CA MET A 138 -11.28 -17.52 -10.51
C MET A 138 -12.62 -17.92 -11.07
N SER A 139 -13.03 -19.18 -10.84
CA SER A 139 -14.35 -19.65 -11.18
C SER A 139 -15.43 -18.85 -10.44
N GLU A 140 -16.63 -18.77 -11.00
CA GLU A 140 -17.78 -18.11 -10.37
C GLU A 140 -18.08 -18.70 -9.01
N GLU A 141 -17.99 -20.01 -8.85
CA GLU A 141 -18.16 -20.72 -7.59
C GLU A 141 -17.15 -20.24 -6.52
N THR A 142 -15.86 -20.13 -6.92
CA THR A 142 -14.80 -19.64 -6.01
C THR A 142 -15.05 -18.19 -5.61
N ASN A 143 -15.50 -17.35 -6.55
CA ASN A 143 -15.84 -15.95 -6.29
C ASN A 143 -17.02 -15.84 -5.31
N ASN A 144 -18.06 -16.66 -5.50
CA ASN A 144 -19.24 -16.68 -4.62
C ASN A 144 -18.88 -17.12 -3.21
N ARG A 145 -18.05 -18.15 -3.05
CA ARG A 145 -17.54 -18.61 -1.74
C ARG A 145 -16.74 -17.50 -1.03
N TRP A 146 -15.88 -16.81 -1.77
CA TRP A 146 -15.12 -15.68 -1.23
C TRP A 146 -16.01 -14.54 -0.79
N PHE A 147 -16.98 -14.19 -1.60
CA PHE A 147 -17.92 -13.14 -1.30
C PHE A 147 -18.73 -13.44 -0.05
N SER A 148 -19.24 -14.68 0.07
CA SER A 148 -20.00 -15.15 1.20
C SER A 148 -19.20 -14.98 2.51
N ILE A 149 -17.98 -15.52 2.58
CA ILE A 149 -17.21 -15.43 3.84
C ILE A 149 -16.75 -14.00 4.13
N VAL A 150 -16.39 -13.20 3.12
CA VAL A 150 -15.99 -11.81 3.33
C VAL A 150 -17.17 -10.98 3.83
N SER A 151 -18.37 -11.21 3.30
CA SER A 151 -19.60 -10.55 3.75
C SER A 151 -19.95 -10.91 5.20
N ALA A 152 -19.79 -12.18 5.55
CA ALA A 152 -20.10 -12.67 6.88
C ALA A 152 -19.06 -12.28 7.96
N THR A 153 -17.83 -11.93 7.57
CA THR A 153 -16.72 -11.76 8.52
C THR A 153 -15.96 -10.44 8.39
N GLY A 154 -16.03 -9.77 7.26
CA GLY A 154 -15.21 -8.57 6.97
C GLY A 154 -13.70 -8.84 6.94
N LEU A 155 -13.27 -10.06 6.62
CA LEU A 155 -11.86 -10.44 6.49
C LEU A 155 -11.16 -9.62 5.40
N ARG A 156 -9.92 -9.22 5.66
CA ARG A 156 -9.05 -8.63 4.64
C ARG A 156 -8.53 -9.71 3.68
N LYS A 157 -8.26 -9.35 2.42
CA LYS A 157 -7.74 -10.28 1.40
C LYS A 157 -6.56 -11.14 1.89
N ASN A 158 -5.61 -10.56 2.63
CA ASN A 158 -4.44 -11.29 3.13
C ASN A 158 -4.75 -12.20 4.33
N GLU A 159 -5.78 -11.88 5.10
CA GLU A 159 -6.29 -12.73 6.20
C GLU A 159 -7.03 -13.92 5.62
N LEU A 160 -7.86 -13.67 4.61
CA LEU A 160 -8.58 -14.70 3.89
C LEU A 160 -7.64 -15.74 3.25
N LYS A 161 -6.50 -15.30 2.68
CA LYS A 161 -5.46 -16.18 2.13
C LYS A 161 -4.76 -17.04 3.18
N ALA A 162 -4.81 -16.67 4.43
CA ALA A 162 -4.06 -17.31 5.51
C ALA A 162 -4.93 -18.12 6.46
N ILE A 163 -6.24 -18.01 6.35
CA ILE A 163 -7.17 -18.65 7.27
C ILE A 163 -7.20 -20.16 7.04
N THR A 164 -7.19 -20.90 8.13
CA THR A 164 -7.30 -22.37 8.14
C THR A 164 -8.59 -22.81 8.86
N GLY A 165 -8.96 -24.07 8.74
CA GLY A 165 -10.10 -24.60 9.49
C GLY A 165 -9.94 -24.46 11.00
N ASP A 166 -8.73 -24.61 11.53
CA ASP A 166 -8.42 -24.43 12.95
C ASP A 166 -8.62 -22.99 13.45
N SER A 167 -8.86 -22.05 12.55
CA SER A 167 -9.21 -20.66 12.91
C SER A 167 -10.65 -20.54 13.41
N LEU A 168 -11.51 -21.53 13.15
CA LEU A 168 -12.91 -21.54 13.59
C LEU A 168 -13.04 -21.98 15.05
N HIS A 169 -13.76 -21.20 15.83
CA HIS A 169 -14.07 -21.50 17.22
C HIS A 169 -15.54 -21.25 17.50
N GLN A 170 -16.12 -22.09 18.35
CA GLN A 170 -17.46 -21.87 18.88
C GLN A 170 -17.36 -21.46 20.35
N ARG A 171 -18.09 -20.43 20.76
CA ARG A 171 -18.21 -20.03 22.17
C ARG A 171 -19.34 -20.73 22.85
N GLU A 172 -19.39 -20.62 24.17
CA GLU A 172 -20.45 -21.20 25.02
C GLU A 172 -21.84 -20.68 24.64
N ASP A 173 -21.93 -19.47 24.09
CA ASP A 173 -23.18 -18.88 23.57
C ASP A 173 -23.67 -19.49 22.25
N GLY A 174 -22.94 -20.50 21.73
CA GLY A 174 -23.23 -21.14 20.45
C GLY A 174 -22.77 -20.37 19.20
N ARG A 175 -22.26 -19.15 19.33
CA ARG A 175 -21.82 -18.33 18.20
C ARG A 175 -20.44 -18.75 17.70
N TYR A 176 -20.23 -18.63 16.41
CA TYR A 176 -18.96 -18.93 15.75
C TYR A 176 -18.12 -17.68 15.56
N TYR A 177 -16.81 -17.86 15.78
CA TYR A 177 -15.80 -16.82 15.67
C TYR A 177 -14.57 -17.35 14.93
N LEU A 178 -13.88 -16.46 14.23
CA LEU A 178 -12.60 -16.74 13.61
C LEU A 178 -11.47 -16.08 14.40
N LYS A 179 -10.51 -16.87 14.83
CA LYS A 179 -9.26 -16.37 15.41
C LYS A 179 -8.31 -16.01 14.29
N ILE A 180 -8.02 -14.73 14.13
CA ILE A 180 -7.08 -14.21 13.13
C ILE A 180 -5.77 -13.87 13.79
N ILE A 181 -4.72 -14.57 13.38
CA ILE A 181 -3.36 -14.30 13.86
C ILE A 181 -2.78 -13.12 13.09
N GLY A 182 -2.38 -12.08 13.81
CA GLY A 182 -1.83 -10.87 13.22
C GLY A 182 -0.48 -11.12 12.56
N LYS A 183 -0.36 -10.92 11.25
CA LYS A 183 0.89 -11.16 10.50
C LYS A 183 2.07 -10.27 10.88
N LYS A 184 1.86 -9.22 11.67
CA LYS A 184 2.91 -8.28 12.07
C LYS A 184 3.43 -8.56 13.48
N HIS A 185 3.82 -9.80 13.78
CA HIS A 185 4.37 -10.16 15.09
C HIS A 185 5.59 -9.34 15.54
N LYS A 186 6.31 -8.73 14.60
CA LYS A 186 7.53 -7.97 14.88
C LYS A 186 7.31 -6.46 15.04
N SER A 187 6.10 -5.97 14.83
CA SER A 187 5.76 -4.56 15.04
C SER A 187 4.58 -4.45 16.00
N LYS A 188 4.68 -3.56 16.99
CA LYS A 188 3.68 -3.30 18.06
C LYS A 188 2.29 -2.88 17.52
N GLY A 189 1.68 -3.59 16.62
CA GLY A 189 0.38 -3.17 16.07
C GLY A 189 -0.49 -4.27 15.51
N ALA A 190 0.06 -5.47 15.34
CA ALA A 190 -0.76 -6.58 14.89
C ALA A 190 -1.12 -7.44 16.09
N ARG A 191 -2.31 -7.26 16.57
CA ARG A 191 -2.89 -8.10 17.61
C ARG A 191 -3.71 -9.20 16.96
N ASP A 192 -3.67 -10.38 17.56
CA ASP A 192 -4.66 -11.41 17.28
C ASP A 192 -6.04 -10.86 17.57
N ARG A 193 -6.99 -11.17 16.73
CA ARG A 193 -8.36 -10.69 16.89
C ARG A 193 -9.37 -11.80 16.65
N TRP A 194 -10.45 -11.70 17.35
CA TRP A 194 -11.60 -12.56 17.18
C TRP A 194 -12.63 -11.84 16.32
N ILE A 195 -13.08 -12.49 15.26
CA ILE A 195 -14.07 -11.95 14.32
C ILE A 195 -15.32 -12.84 14.41
N PRO A 196 -16.47 -12.30 14.77
CA PRO A 196 -17.72 -13.07 14.71
C PRO A 196 -18.09 -13.38 13.26
N ILE A 197 -18.65 -14.57 13.02
CA ILE A 197 -19.30 -14.88 11.76
C ILE A 197 -20.74 -14.36 11.86
N ILE A 198 -21.06 -13.33 11.07
CA ILE A 198 -22.35 -12.65 11.08
C ILE A 198 -23.05 -12.93 9.76
N THR A 199 -24.03 -13.81 9.78
CA THR A 199 -24.96 -14.04 8.67
C THR A 199 -26.38 -14.14 9.19
N ARG A 200 -27.34 -13.71 8.38
CA ARG A 200 -28.79 -13.85 8.67
C ARG A 200 -29.33 -15.18 8.19
N ASP A 201 -28.64 -15.83 7.28
CA ASP A 201 -29.03 -17.13 6.74
C ASP A 201 -28.36 -18.27 7.53
N LYS A 202 -29.18 -19.06 8.19
CA LYS A 202 -28.73 -20.19 8.98
C LYS A 202 -28.08 -21.27 8.11
N LYS A 203 -28.62 -21.53 6.92
CA LYS A 203 -28.03 -22.51 5.99
C LYS A 203 -26.64 -22.08 5.51
N GLU A 204 -26.47 -20.79 5.26
CA GLU A 204 -25.16 -20.24 4.90
C GLU A 204 -24.17 -20.37 6.06
N LEU A 205 -24.58 -20.13 7.29
CA LEU A 205 -23.75 -20.36 8.47
C LEU A 205 -23.29 -21.81 8.59
N GLU A 206 -24.24 -22.75 8.48
CA GLU A 206 -23.97 -24.18 8.56
C GLU A 206 -22.96 -24.60 7.47
N ARG A 207 -23.16 -24.17 6.23
CA ARG A 207 -22.26 -24.43 5.13
C ARG A 207 -20.84 -23.87 5.37
N LEU A 208 -20.73 -22.64 5.84
CA LEU A 208 -19.43 -22.03 6.17
C LEU A 208 -18.72 -22.79 7.29
N VAL A 209 -19.44 -23.13 8.34
CA VAL A 209 -18.91 -23.93 9.47
C VAL A 209 -18.39 -25.28 8.99
N GLU A 210 -19.14 -25.96 8.13
CA GLU A 210 -18.74 -27.24 7.56
C GLU A 210 -17.48 -27.13 6.70
N GLU A 211 -17.37 -26.10 5.85
CA GLU A 211 -16.16 -25.82 5.05
C GLU A 211 -14.92 -25.65 5.95
N PHE A 212 -15.04 -24.92 7.06
CA PHE A 212 -13.94 -24.77 8.01
C PHE A 212 -13.58 -26.08 8.70
N LYS A 213 -14.57 -26.87 9.14
CA LYS A 213 -14.34 -28.18 9.77
C LYS A 213 -13.63 -29.14 8.82
N LEU A 214 -14.07 -29.19 7.55
CA LEU A 214 -13.44 -30.05 6.53
C LEU A 214 -12.01 -29.61 6.21
N ALA A 215 -11.71 -28.32 6.24
CA ALA A 215 -10.37 -27.82 5.96
C ALA A 215 -9.36 -28.19 7.07
N GLY A 216 -9.76 -28.24 8.34
CA GLY A 216 -8.90 -28.56 9.47
C GLY A 216 -7.64 -27.67 9.48
N LYS A 217 -6.45 -28.28 9.47
CA LYS A 217 -5.17 -27.55 9.42
C LYS A 217 -4.85 -26.94 8.05
N LYS A 218 -5.57 -27.30 7.00
CA LYS A 218 -5.36 -26.77 5.66
C LYS A 218 -6.01 -25.40 5.52
N ARG A 219 -5.57 -24.62 4.53
CA ARG A 219 -6.24 -23.36 4.19
C ARG A 219 -7.65 -23.63 3.68
N VAL A 220 -8.61 -22.86 4.17
CA VAL A 220 -10.03 -22.96 3.74
C VAL A 220 -10.15 -22.55 2.27
N PHE A 221 -9.33 -21.58 1.82
CA PHE A 221 -9.32 -21.11 0.44
C PHE A 221 -7.95 -21.32 -0.18
N GLN A 222 -7.93 -22.06 -1.28
CA GLN A 222 -6.79 -22.06 -2.20
C GLN A 222 -6.97 -20.89 -3.15
N VAL A 223 -6.08 -19.92 -3.04
CA VAL A 223 -6.06 -18.73 -3.92
C VAL A 223 -4.93 -18.93 -4.88
N PRO A 224 -5.15 -18.79 -6.18
CA PRO A 224 -4.07 -18.76 -7.15
C PRO A 224 -3.12 -17.58 -6.97
#